data_b2c9884b1d50bae0a5945d267f8bc77d
#
_entry.id   b2c9884b1d50bae0a5945d267f8bc77d
#
_cell.length_a   1.000
_cell.length_b   1.000
_cell.length_c   1.000
_cell.angle_alpha   90.00
_cell.angle_beta   90.00
_cell.angle_gamma   90.00
#
_symmetry.space_group_name_H-M   'P 1'
#
loop_
_entity.id
_entity.type
_entity.pdbx_description
1 polymer ?
#
loop_
_entity_poly.entity_id
_entity_poly.type
_entity_poly.pdbx_seq_one_letter_code
_entity_poly.pdbx_strand_id
1 'polypeptide(L)'
;RDDVESRGLGDVYKRQEGYYEGQQGAGLVAIGMLNPEKKTYNDGQDPFLFRIEIPKMLSLLAERKLDGFVPGITDLIEGGYQLKDGTQALSAEEKIERGKTAIGALAAYRAAQAADNDAEAVEAAKVLKENVAYFGYGYIKDVNDLVPNVPLTFYAFRVMVMLGGYFILFFIVVLFLAYKRDLSKMKWMHWVALLTIPLGYLAGQAGWVVAECGRQPWAIQDMLPVNAAISKLDVGSCLLYTSPSPRDST
;
A
#
# COMPACT_ATOMS: atom_id res chain seq x y z
N ARG A 1 -17.07 -6.55 -4.21
CA ARG A 1 -15.67 -7.06 -4.34
C ARG A 1 -14.76 -5.96 -4.85
N ASP A 2 -15.21 -5.17 -5.82
CA ASP A 2 -14.42 -4.08 -6.42
C ASP A 2 -14.18 -2.90 -5.46
N ASP A 3 -15.08 -2.66 -4.50
CA ASP A 3 -14.94 -1.55 -3.54
C ASP A 3 -13.83 -1.75 -2.50
N VAL A 4 -13.56 -2.99 -2.10
CA VAL A 4 -12.49 -3.29 -1.10
C VAL A 4 -11.13 -3.20 -1.76
N GLU A 5 -10.97 -3.69 -2.99
CA GLU A 5 -9.72 -3.57 -3.75
C GLU A 5 -9.42 -2.11 -4.12
N SER A 6 -10.44 -1.31 -4.45
CA SER A 6 -10.25 0.11 -4.78
C SER A 6 -9.87 0.95 -3.56
N ARG A 7 -10.36 0.63 -2.36
CA ARG A 7 -9.96 1.29 -1.10
C ARG A 7 -8.49 1.01 -0.77
N GLY A 8 -8.05 -0.25 -0.86
CA GLY A 8 -6.66 -0.62 -0.61
C GLY A 8 -5.68 0.03 -1.59
N LEU A 9 -6.02 0.09 -2.88
CA LEU A 9 -5.23 0.79 -3.89
C LEU A 9 -5.12 2.29 -3.62
N GLY A 10 -6.23 2.95 -3.24
CA GLY A 10 -6.23 4.38 -2.91
C GLY A 10 -5.24 4.72 -1.80
N ASP A 11 -5.13 3.91 -0.77
CA ASP A 11 -4.21 4.11 0.35
C ASP A 11 -2.74 3.89 -0.05
N VAL A 12 -2.46 2.94 -0.94
CA VAL A 12 -1.12 2.71 -1.48
C VAL A 12 -0.64 3.92 -2.28
N TYR A 13 -1.47 4.49 -3.17
CA TYR A 13 -1.11 5.67 -3.97
C TYR A 13 -0.74 6.89 -3.12
N LYS A 14 -1.47 7.14 -2.04
CA LYS A 14 -1.20 8.26 -1.11
C LYS A 14 0.18 8.16 -0.47
N ARG A 15 0.55 6.95 -0.08
CA ARG A 15 1.84 6.66 0.54
C ARG A 15 3.00 6.71 -0.45
N GLN A 16 2.76 6.29 -1.70
CA GLN A 16 3.74 6.39 -2.78
C GLN A 16 4.09 7.84 -3.12
N GLU A 17 3.11 8.74 -3.03
CA GLU A 17 3.29 10.16 -3.32
C GLU A 17 3.78 10.98 -2.13
N GLY A 18 3.73 10.44 -0.89
CA GLY A 18 4.17 11.13 0.32
C GLY A 18 3.32 12.34 0.69
N TYR A 19 2.06 12.38 0.26
CA TYR A 19 1.12 13.43 0.65
C TYR A 19 0.53 13.16 2.03
N TYR A 20 0.75 14.09 2.94
CA TYR A 20 0.18 14.03 4.29
C TYR A 20 -1.19 14.71 4.35
N GLU A 21 -1.37 15.82 3.66
CA GLU A 21 -2.64 16.57 3.60
C GLU A 21 -3.38 16.27 2.30
N GLY A 22 -4.72 16.19 2.37
CA GLY A 22 -5.57 16.02 1.21
C GLY A 22 -5.63 17.26 0.35
N GLN A 23 -5.68 17.05 -0.96
CA GLN A 23 -5.73 18.12 -1.94
C GLN A 23 -6.77 17.84 -3.02
N GLN A 24 -7.45 18.91 -3.46
CA GLN A 24 -8.25 18.88 -4.68
C GLN A 24 -7.33 19.06 -5.89
N GLY A 25 -7.49 18.23 -6.92
CA GLY A 25 -6.64 18.32 -8.09
C GLY A 25 -5.18 18.00 -7.80
N ALA A 26 -4.90 17.01 -6.93
CA ALA A 26 -3.56 16.64 -6.51
C ALA A 26 -2.65 16.33 -7.71
N GLY A 27 -1.43 16.87 -7.68
CA GLY A 27 -0.39 16.61 -8.67
C GLY A 27 0.30 15.27 -8.42
N LEU A 28 0.84 14.67 -9.47
CA LEU A 28 1.73 13.52 -9.35
C LEU A 28 3.16 14.03 -9.21
N VAL A 29 3.83 13.68 -8.13
CA VAL A 29 5.24 14.06 -7.93
C VAL A 29 6.12 13.26 -8.90
N ALA A 30 6.64 13.91 -9.93
CA ALA A 30 7.54 13.27 -10.89
C ALA A 30 8.94 13.09 -10.29
N ILE A 31 9.49 14.15 -9.71
CA ILE A 31 10.79 14.14 -9.01
C ILE A 31 10.59 14.87 -7.68
N GLY A 32 11.05 14.29 -6.59
CA GLY A 32 10.94 14.90 -5.28
C GLY A 32 11.94 14.32 -4.30
N MET A 33 12.26 15.11 -3.29
CA MET A 33 13.09 14.72 -2.16
C MET A 33 12.30 14.93 -0.87
N LEU A 34 12.10 13.86 -0.13
CA LEU A 34 11.41 13.91 1.15
C LEU A 34 12.27 14.57 2.21
N ASN A 35 11.63 15.24 3.15
CA ASN A 35 12.28 15.82 4.31
C ASN A 35 12.63 14.70 5.32
N PRO A 36 13.92 14.45 5.61
CA PRO A 36 14.34 13.42 6.56
C PRO A 36 13.99 13.74 8.02
N GLU A 37 13.67 14.99 8.32
CA GLU A 37 13.29 15.43 9.66
C GLU A 37 11.84 15.10 10.00
N LYS A 38 10.99 14.86 8.97
CA LYS A 38 9.60 14.45 9.16
C LYS A 38 9.51 13.00 9.59
N LYS A 39 9.23 12.78 10.88
CA LYS A 39 9.15 11.43 11.49
C LYS A 39 7.73 10.97 11.74
N THR A 40 6.82 11.90 12.02
CA THR A 40 5.43 11.63 12.40
C THR A 40 4.47 12.36 11.47
N TYR A 41 3.24 11.89 11.37
CA TYR A 41 2.23 12.52 10.52
C TYR A 41 1.82 13.92 11.02
N ASN A 42 2.00 14.21 12.30
CA ASN A 42 1.55 15.44 12.97
C ASN A 42 2.71 16.31 13.51
N ASP A 43 3.87 16.33 12.86
CA ASP A 43 5.03 17.12 13.31
C ASP A 43 5.09 18.55 12.72
N GLY A 44 4.09 18.95 11.93
CA GLY A 44 3.98 20.30 11.36
C GLY A 44 5.07 20.67 10.35
N GLN A 45 5.91 19.71 9.95
CA GLN A 45 6.96 19.94 8.96
C GLN A 45 6.52 19.62 7.54
N ASP A 46 7.02 20.39 6.57
CA ASP A 46 6.78 20.11 5.15
C ASP A 46 7.34 18.71 4.78
N PRO A 47 6.54 17.88 4.11
CA PRO A 47 6.99 16.54 3.71
C PRO A 47 8.09 16.55 2.65
N PHE A 48 8.25 17.63 1.91
CA PHE A 48 9.18 17.74 0.80
C PHE A 48 10.19 18.86 1.01
N LEU A 49 11.47 18.58 0.75
CA LEU A 49 12.49 19.61 0.58
C LEU A 49 12.41 20.26 -0.83
N PHE A 50 12.09 19.43 -1.81
CA PHE A 50 11.94 19.83 -3.20
C PHE A 50 11.00 18.89 -3.90
N ARG A 51 10.11 19.42 -4.77
CA ARG A 51 9.23 18.59 -5.61
C ARG A 51 8.94 19.25 -6.95
N ILE A 52 8.88 18.45 -7.99
CA ILE A 52 8.35 18.80 -9.31
C ILE A 52 7.13 17.91 -9.54
N GLU A 53 5.98 18.55 -9.71
CA GLU A 53 4.70 17.86 -9.86
C GLU A 53 4.15 18.03 -11.28
N ILE A 54 3.48 16.98 -11.76
CA ILE A 54 2.60 17.05 -12.91
C ILE A 54 1.20 17.38 -12.36
N PRO A 55 0.67 18.60 -12.62
CA PRO A 55 -0.57 19.04 -12.00
C PRO A 55 -1.75 18.13 -12.37
N LYS A 56 -2.65 17.88 -11.41
CA LYS A 56 -3.91 17.11 -11.57
C LYS A 56 -3.77 15.63 -11.96
N MET A 57 -2.54 15.14 -12.15
CA MET A 57 -2.32 13.78 -12.64
C MET A 57 -2.66 12.72 -11.59
N LEU A 58 -2.37 12.99 -10.31
CA LEU A 58 -2.70 12.07 -9.22
C LEU A 58 -4.23 11.96 -9.04
N SER A 59 -4.95 13.07 -9.08
CA SER A 59 -6.42 13.07 -9.02
C SER A 59 -7.05 12.31 -10.20
N LEU A 60 -6.48 12.45 -11.39
CA LEU A 60 -6.92 11.71 -12.57
C LEU A 60 -6.70 10.20 -12.40
N LEU A 61 -5.55 9.79 -11.87
CA LEU A 61 -5.22 8.37 -11.66
C LEU A 61 -6.03 7.74 -10.52
N ALA A 62 -6.21 8.46 -9.41
CA ALA A 62 -6.89 7.94 -8.22
C ALA A 62 -8.43 7.97 -8.35
N GLU A 63 -8.99 9.09 -8.86
CA GLU A 63 -10.42 9.36 -8.86
C GLU A 63 -11.04 9.35 -10.26
N ARG A 64 -10.22 9.24 -11.33
CA ARG A 64 -10.65 9.39 -12.73
C ARG A 64 -11.33 10.74 -13.02
N LYS A 65 -11.04 11.74 -12.18
CA LYS A 65 -11.50 13.13 -12.30
C LYS A 65 -10.32 14.06 -12.11
N LEU A 66 -10.24 15.13 -12.92
CA LEU A 66 -9.13 16.09 -12.86
C LEU A 66 -9.11 16.91 -11.56
N ASP A 67 -10.27 17.16 -10.97
CA ASP A 67 -10.44 17.94 -9.75
C ASP A 67 -10.97 17.08 -8.57
N GLY A 68 -10.73 15.76 -8.62
CA GLY A 68 -11.08 14.84 -7.54
C GLY A 68 -10.30 15.15 -6.26
N PHE A 69 -10.95 15.05 -5.11
CA PHE A 69 -10.29 15.17 -3.81
C PHE A 69 -9.53 13.90 -3.49
N VAL A 70 -8.23 14.02 -3.28
CA VAL A 70 -7.36 12.91 -2.85
C VAL A 70 -7.01 13.16 -1.38
N PRO A 71 -7.57 12.40 -0.42
CA PRO A 71 -7.25 12.57 1.00
C PRO A 71 -5.80 12.17 1.27
N GLY A 72 -5.13 12.90 2.16
CA GLY A 72 -3.77 12.63 2.59
C GLY A 72 -3.69 11.56 3.70
N ILE A 73 -2.48 11.29 4.17
CA ILE A 73 -2.23 10.35 5.27
C ILE A 73 -2.88 10.85 6.56
N THR A 74 -2.78 12.15 6.85
CA THR A 74 -3.38 12.79 8.04
C THR A 74 -4.89 12.69 8.00
N ASP A 75 -5.52 12.96 6.84
CA ASP A 75 -6.98 12.83 6.71
C ASP A 75 -7.48 11.39 6.90
N LEU A 76 -6.68 10.39 6.50
CA LEU A 76 -7.01 8.98 6.75
C LEU A 76 -7.00 8.62 8.23
N ILE A 77 -6.15 9.30 9.01
CA ILE A 77 -6.01 9.10 10.44
C ILE A 77 -7.07 9.89 11.20
N GLU A 78 -7.22 11.17 10.91
CA GLU A 78 -8.17 12.06 11.59
C GLU A 78 -9.62 11.82 11.15
N GLY A 79 -9.82 11.33 9.93
CA GLY A 79 -11.15 11.10 9.38
C GLY A 79 -11.83 12.41 8.94
N GLY A 80 -13.18 12.41 8.89
CA GLY A 80 -13.97 13.62 8.61
C GLY A 80 -14.12 13.97 7.13
N TYR A 81 -13.39 13.34 6.21
CA TYR A 81 -13.58 13.56 4.78
C TYR A 81 -14.76 12.73 4.24
N GLN A 82 -15.36 13.20 3.17
CA GLN A 82 -16.48 12.48 2.53
C GLN A 82 -15.98 11.34 1.67
N LEU A 83 -16.50 10.15 1.94
CA LEU A 83 -16.37 8.97 1.08
C LEU A 83 -17.22 9.10 -0.19
N LYS A 84 -16.94 8.27 -1.20
CA LYS A 84 -17.74 8.23 -2.45
C LYS A 84 -19.23 7.97 -2.22
N ASP A 85 -19.55 7.30 -1.13
CA ASP A 85 -20.93 6.98 -0.71
C ASP A 85 -21.62 8.13 0.04
N GLY A 86 -20.99 9.30 0.15
CA GLY A 86 -21.51 10.46 0.87
C GLY A 86 -21.44 10.34 2.40
N THR A 87 -20.93 9.24 2.95
CA THR A 87 -20.71 9.06 4.38
C THR A 87 -19.38 9.72 4.80
N GLN A 88 -19.32 10.21 6.04
CA GLN A 88 -18.06 10.71 6.61
C GLN A 88 -17.16 9.55 7.01
N ALA A 89 -15.87 9.66 6.68
CA ALA A 89 -14.87 8.71 7.09
C ALA A 89 -14.66 8.80 8.61
N LEU A 90 -14.68 7.66 9.28
CA LEU A 90 -14.37 7.56 10.70
C LEU A 90 -12.88 7.80 10.95
N SER A 91 -12.54 8.36 12.11
CA SER A 91 -11.15 8.48 12.55
C SER A 91 -10.51 7.11 12.78
N ALA A 92 -9.19 7.05 12.74
CA ALA A 92 -8.45 5.82 13.02
C ALA A 92 -8.70 5.32 14.46
N GLU A 93 -8.80 6.25 15.42
CA GLU A 93 -9.11 5.93 16.82
C GLU A 93 -10.48 5.28 16.96
N GLU A 94 -11.52 5.85 16.34
CA GLU A 94 -12.87 5.26 16.34
C GLU A 94 -12.91 3.89 15.67
N LYS A 95 -12.14 3.69 14.58
CA LYS A 95 -12.02 2.38 13.93
C LYS A 95 -11.35 1.35 14.85
N ILE A 96 -10.32 1.76 15.59
CA ILE A 96 -9.63 0.91 16.57
C ILE A 96 -10.58 0.52 17.72
N GLU A 97 -11.36 1.46 18.22
CA GLU A 97 -12.32 1.20 19.31
C GLU A 97 -13.45 0.26 18.86
N ARG A 98 -14.01 0.49 17.68
CA ARG A 98 -15.00 -0.43 17.08
C ARG A 98 -14.40 -1.82 16.81
N GLY A 99 -13.13 -1.88 16.38
CA GLY A 99 -12.42 -3.13 16.20
C GLY A 99 -12.24 -3.91 17.50
N LYS A 100 -11.86 -3.24 18.59
CA LYS A 100 -11.79 -3.87 19.94
C LYS A 100 -13.16 -4.38 20.39
N THR A 101 -14.21 -3.62 20.15
CA THR A 101 -15.60 -4.03 20.42
C THR A 101 -15.97 -5.28 19.61
N ALA A 102 -15.60 -5.34 18.34
CA ALA A 102 -15.85 -6.51 17.50
C ALA A 102 -15.12 -7.77 17.99
N ILE A 103 -13.85 -7.63 18.44
CA ILE A 103 -13.09 -8.74 19.03
C ILE A 103 -13.74 -9.22 20.32
N GLY A 104 -14.17 -8.31 21.19
CA GLY A 104 -14.90 -8.63 22.42
C GLY A 104 -16.22 -9.36 22.13
N ALA A 105 -16.98 -8.86 21.16
CA ALA A 105 -18.23 -9.50 20.74
C ALA A 105 -18.01 -10.91 20.17
N LEU A 106 -16.93 -11.14 19.42
CA LEU A 106 -16.58 -12.48 18.95
C LEU A 106 -16.23 -13.44 20.10
N ALA A 107 -15.50 -12.96 21.09
CA ALA A 107 -15.18 -13.75 22.28
C ALA A 107 -16.45 -14.09 23.08
N ALA A 108 -17.35 -13.12 23.27
CA ALA A 108 -18.63 -13.32 23.93
C ALA A 108 -19.52 -14.29 23.16
N TYR A 109 -19.59 -14.18 21.83
CA TYR A 109 -20.32 -15.11 20.97
C TYR A 109 -19.85 -16.55 21.13
N ARG A 110 -18.52 -16.77 21.12
CA ARG A 110 -17.93 -18.09 21.31
C ARG A 110 -18.19 -18.65 22.71
N ALA A 111 -18.14 -17.82 23.74
CA ALA A 111 -18.44 -18.22 25.11
C ALA A 111 -19.93 -18.59 25.29
N ALA A 112 -20.84 -17.80 24.74
CA ALA A 112 -22.27 -18.05 24.77
C ALA A 112 -22.62 -19.35 24.01
N GLN A 113 -21.98 -19.59 22.86
CA GLN A 113 -22.17 -20.81 22.08
C GLN A 113 -21.65 -22.05 22.84
N ALA A 114 -20.54 -21.92 23.56
CA ALA A 114 -20.02 -23.00 24.40
C ALA A 114 -20.88 -23.26 25.65
N ALA A 115 -21.64 -22.26 26.12
CA ALA A 115 -22.57 -22.36 27.25
C ALA A 115 -24.01 -22.71 26.84
N ASP A 116 -24.26 -22.94 25.53
CA ASP A 116 -25.58 -23.26 24.97
C ASP A 116 -26.64 -22.17 25.26
N ASN A 117 -26.19 -20.89 25.33
CA ASN A 117 -27.04 -19.74 25.60
C ASN A 117 -27.34 -18.97 24.30
N ASP A 118 -28.39 -19.37 23.61
CA ASP A 118 -28.76 -18.80 22.32
C ASP A 118 -29.11 -17.30 22.36
N ALA A 119 -29.67 -16.81 23.47
CA ALA A 119 -30.07 -15.42 23.59
C ALA A 119 -28.83 -14.48 23.59
N GLU A 120 -27.83 -14.77 24.40
CA GLU A 120 -26.57 -14.02 24.43
C GLU A 120 -25.77 -14.17 23.12
N ALA A 121 -25.80 -15.35 22.52
CA ALA A 121 -25.14 -15.58 21.23
C ALA A 121 -25.73 -14.70 20.12
N VAL A 122 -27.06 -14.55 20.05
CA VAL A 122 -27.72 -13.69 19.05
C VAL A 122 -27.38 -12.21 19.26
N GLU A 123 -27.35 -11.73 20.50
CA GLU A 123 -27.00 -10.35 20.81
C GLU A 123 -25.53 -10.05 20.48
N ALA A 124 -24.60 -10.92 20.87
CA ALA A 124 -23.19 -10.82 20.53
C ALA A 124 -22.96 -10.88 19.00
N ALA A 125 -23.70 -11.72 18.29
CA ALA A 125 -23.64 -11.83 16.82
C ALA A 125 -24.10 -10.52 16.15
N LYS A 126 -25.10 -9.82 16.69
CA LYS A 126 -25.56 -8.54 16.17
C LYS A 126 -24.48 -7.47 16.31
N VAL A 127 -23.90 -7.33 17.49
CA VAL A 127 -22.79 -6.38 17.76
C VAL A 127 -21.58 -6.69 16.86
N LEU A 128 -21.26 -7.96 16.70
CA LEU A 128 -20.18 -8.40 15.81
C LEU A 128 -20.48 -8.00 14.36
N LYS A 129 -21.69 -8.24 13.86
CA LYS A 129 -22.07 -7.92 12.49
C LYS A 129 -22.00 -6.42 12.18
N GLU A 130 -22.36 -5.57 13.14
CA GLU A 130 -22.29 -4.11 13.01
C GLU A 130 -20.83 -3.61 12.94
N ASN A 131 -19.91 -4.26 13.62
CA ASN A 131 -18.52 -3.81 13.76
C ASN A 131 -17.50 -4.67 13.00
N VAL A 132 -17.93 -5.71 12.29
CA VAL A 132 -17.05 -6.67 11.59
C VAL A 132 -16.15 -6.00 10.54
N ALA A 133 -16.62 -4.91 9.92
CA ALA A 133 -15.85 -4.16 8.93
C ALA A 133 -14.56 -3.53 9.53
N TYR A 134 -14.53 -3.32 10.85
CA TYR A 134 -13.40 -2.74 11.57
C TYR A 134 -12.64 -3.75 12.41
N PHE A 135 -12.92 -5.05 12.25
CA PHE A 135 -12.37 -6.11 13.08
C PHE A 135 -10.83 -6.12 13.11
N GLY A 136 -10.18 -5.88 11.98
CA GLY A 136 -8.72 -5.84 11.87
C GLY A 136 -8.07 -4.71 12.67
N TYR A 137 -8.74 -3.57 12.80
CA TYR A 137 -8.24 -2.43 13.56
C TYR A 137 -8.09 -2.72 15.05
N GLY A 138 -8.88 -3.65 15.60
CA GLY A 138 -8.81 -4.02 17.02
C GLY A 138 -7.48 -4.66 17.46
N TYR A 139 -6.67 -5.14 16.53
CA TYR A 139 -5.33 -5.67 16.81
C TYR A 139 -4.24 -4.60 16.77
N ILE A 140 -4.55 -3.38 16.34
CA ILE A 140 -3.61 -2.26 16.24
C ILE A 140 -3.55 -1.57 17.60
N LYS A 141 -2.32 -1.33 18.08
CA LYS A 141 -2.09 -0.76 19.40
C LYS A 141 -2.00 0.77 19.37
N ASP A 142 -1.34 1.30 18.34
CA ASP A 142 -1.10 2.72 18.19
C ASP A 142 -1.53 3.16 16.77
N VAL A 143 -2.06 4.37 16.68
CA VAL A 143 -2.44 4.99 15.39
C VAL A 143 -1.23 5.13 14.48
N ASN A 144 -0.03 5.36 15.04
CA ASN A 144 1.21 5.43 14.28
C ASN A 144 1.56 4.12 13.54
N ASP A 145 1.10 2.98 14.05
CA ASP A 145 1.31 1.67 13.40
C ASP A 145 0.54 1.55 12.07
N LEU A 146 -0.44 2.43 11.84
CA LEU A 146 -1.18 2.51 10.56
C LEU A 146 -0.37 3.19 9.45
N VAL A 147 0.66 3.95 9.79
CA VAL A 147 1.50 4.64 8.82
C VAL A 147 2.72 3.80 8.50
N PRO A 148 2.81 3.22 7.28
CA PRO A 148 3.99 2.46 6.89
C PRO A 148 5.19 3.37 6.63
N ASN A 149 6.34 2.76 6.29
CA ASN A 149 7.53 3.50 5.91
C ASN A 149 7.34 4.26 4.59
N VAL A 150 6.86 5.52 4.70
CA VAL A 150 6.60 6.40 3.55
C VAL A 150 7.85 6.63 2.70
N PRO A 151 9.05 6.94 3.25
CA PRO A 151 10.26 7.14 2.46
C PRO A 151 10.61 5.95 1.58
N LEU A 152 10.55 4.74 2.12
CA LEU A 152 10.88 3.53 1.36
C LEU A 152 9.94 3.35 0.16
N THR A 153 8.65 3.49 0.38
CA THR A 153 7.62 3.35 -0.66
C THR A 153 7.76 4.45 -1.71
N PHE A 154 8.01 5.69 -1.27
CA PHE A 154 8.20 6.85 -2.12
C PHE A 154 9.37 6.67 -3.09
N TYR A 155 10.56 6.34 -2.58
CA TYR A 155 11.74 6.20 -3.43
C TYR A 155 11.70 4.94 -4.31
N ALA A 156 11.18 3.82 -3.81
CA ALA A 156 11.02 2.61 -4.60
C ALA A 156 10.08 2.85 -5.80
N PHE A 157 8.99 3.58 -5.61
CA PHE A 157 8.08 3.95 -6.68
C PHE A 157 8.76 4.80 -7.75
N ARG A 158 9.56 5.82 -7.36
CA ARG A 158 10.29 6.66 -8.32
C ARG A 158 11.33 5.87 -9.11
N VAL A 159 12.06 4.99 -8.47
CA VAL A 159 13.01 4.10 -9.17
C VAL A 159 12.27 3.25 -10.20
N MET A 160 11.14 2.65 -9.84
CA MET A 160 10.32 1.86 -10.76
C MET A 160 9.84 2.68 -11.96
N VAL A 161 9.28 3.87 -11.72
CA VAL A 161 8.74 4.75 -12.78
C VAL A 161 9.85 5.28 -13.69
N MET A 162 10.99 5.71 -13.12
CA MET A 162 12.14 6.20 -13.91
C MET A 162 12.71 5.08 -14.79
N LEU A 163 12.85 3.88 -14.28
CA LEU A 163 13.30 2.73 -15.06
C LEU A 163 12.28 2.36 -16.15
N GLY A 164 10.98 2.43 -15.85
CA GLY A 164 9.93 2.25 -16.85
C GLY A 164 10.03 3.25 -18.00
N GLY A 165 10.20 4.53 -17.67
CA GLY A 165 10.45 5.59 -18.67
C GLY A 165 11.72 5.34 -19.49
N TYR A 166 12.80 4.94 -18.84
CA TYR A 166 14.04 4.55 -19.50
C TYR A 166 13.81 3.41 -20.50
N PHE A 167 13.08 2.35 -20.14
CA PHE A 167 12.80 1.23 -21.06
C PHE A 167 11.99 1.68 -22.27
N ILE A 168 10.97 2.50 -22.09
CA ILE A 168 10.19 3.03 -23.20
C ILE A 168 11.10 3.78 -24.17
N LEU A 169 11.92 4.70 -23.65
CA LEU A 169 12.86 5.47 -24.47
C LEU A 169 13.89 4.57 -25.15
N PHE A 170 14.45 3.62 -24.42
CA PHE A 170 15.41 2.65 -24.94
C PHE A 170 14.83 1.84 -26.12
N PHE A 171 13.62 1.30 -25.97
CA PHE A 171 12.99 0.54 -27.06
C PHE A 171 12.62 1.40 -28.25
N ILE A 172 12.20 2.65 -28.06
CA ILE A 172 11.98 3.60 -29.17
C ILE A 172 13.28 3.84 -29.94
N VAL A 173 14.39 4.06 -29.23
CA VAL A 173 15.71 4.29 -29.85
C VAL A 173 16.16 3.03 -30.59
N VAL A 174 16.03 1.85 -29.97
CA VAL A 174 16.37 0.55 -30.62
C VAL A 174 15.54 0.35 -31.89
N LEU A 175 14.24 0.60 -31.85
CA LEU A 175 13.34 0.47 -32.99
C LEU A 175 13.75 1.42 -34.12
N PHE A 176 14.03 2.68 -33.80
CA PHE A 176 14.46 3.67 -34.77
C PHE A 176 15.81 3.29 -35.43
N LEU A 177 16.76 2.82 -34.63
CA LEU A 177 18.05 2.38 -35.15
C LEU A 177 17.95 1.10 -35.99
N ALA A 178 17.10 0.15 -35.59
CA ALA A 178 16.82 -1.08 -36.36
C ALA A 178 16.23 -0.78 -37.74
N TYR A 179 15.39 0.26 -37.83
CA TYR A 179 14.79 0.68 -39.10
C TYR A 179 15.78 1.40 -40.02
N LYS A 180 16.73 2.18 -39.45
CA LYS A 180 17.66 3.01 -40.25
C LYS A 180 19.05 2.41 -40.46
N ARG A 181 19.50 1.49 -39.60
CA ARG A 181 20.87 0.96 -39.59
C ARG A 181 20.92 -0.51 -39.19
N ASP A 182 22.00 -1.17 -39.57
CA ASP A 182 22.32 -2.53 -39.10
C ASP A 182 22.77 -2.51 -37.65
N LEU A 183 21.93 -2.95 -36.72
CA LEU A 183 22.25 -3.02 -35.28
C LEU A 183 23.45 -3.91 -35.01
N SER A 184 23.71 -4.95 -35.83
CA SER A 184 24.83 -5.88 -35.65
C SER A 184 26.20 -5.21 -35.68
N LYS A 185 26.32 -4.04 -36.33
CA LYS A 185 27.57 -3.28 -36.45
C LYS A 185 27.81 -2.32 -35.30
N MET A 186 26.81 -2.11 -34.43
CA MET A 186 26.85 -1.11 -33.33
C MET A 186 27.23 -1.77 -32.00
N LYS A 187 28.53 -2.04 -31.78
CA LYS A 187 29.02 -2.71 -30.54
C LYS A 187 28.60 -2.02 -29.25
N TRP A 188 28.57 -0.67 -29.23
CA TRP A 188 28.15 0.08 -28.04
C TRP A 188 26.70 -0.20 -27.65
N MET A 189 25.81 -0.41 -28.63
CA MET A 189 24.40 -0.70 -28.40
C MET A 189 24.20 -2.06 -27.70
N HIS A 190 25.04 -3.05 -28.06
CA HIS A 190 25.02 -4.35 -27.39
C HIS A 190 25.44 -4.25 -25.92
N TRP A 191 26.42 -3.38 -25.61
CA TRP A 191 26.80 -3.10 -24.22
C TRP A 191 25.69 -2.42 -23.43
N VAL A 192 25.01 -1.42 -24.03
CA VAL A 192 23.85 -0.77 -23.40
C VAL A 192 22.73 -1.78 -23.18
N ALA A 193 22.42 -2.63 -24.18
CA ALA A 193 21.41 -3.65 -24.04
C ALA A 193 21.76 -4.65 -22.92
N LEU A 194 23.00 -5.08 -22.83
CA LEU A 194 23.47 -5.98 -21.77
C LEU A 194 23.31 -5.35 -20.37
N LEU A 195 23.67 -4.07 -20.21
CA LEU A 195 23.52 -3.34 -18.94
C LEU A 195 22.05 -3.05 -18.61
N THR A 196 21.17 -3.07 -19.60
CA THR A 196 19.72 -2.86 -19.41
C THR A 196 19.03 -4.07 -18.76
N ILE A 197 19.57 -5.29 -18.95
CA ILE A 197 18.97 -6.52 -18.40
C ILE A 197 18.82 -6.46 -16.87
N PRO A 198 19.86 -6.17 -16.07
CA PRO A 198 19.72 -6.07 -14.60
C PRO A 198 18.79 -4.93 -14.16
N LEU A 199 18.65 -3.87 -14.94
CA LEU A 199 17.72 -2.78 -14.62
C LEU A 199 16.26 -3.23 -14.68
N GLY A 200 15.92 -4.18 -15.57
CA GLY A 200 14.58 -4.79 -15.60
C GLY A 200 14.26 -5.54 -14.32
N TYR A 201 15.22 -6.29 -13.82
CA TYR A 201 15.10 -6.98 -12.54
C TYR A 201 14.94 -5.98 -11.38
N LEU A 202 15.76 -4.92 -11.35
CA LEU A 202 15.69 -3.87 -10.34
C LEU A 202 14.32 -3.16 -10.35
N ALA A 203 13.78 -2.86 -11.53
CA ALA A 203 12.44 -2.27 -11.66
C ALA A 203 11.35 -3.19 -11.10
N GLY A 204 11.43 -4.49 -11.36
CA GLY A 204 10.52 -5.49 -10.80
C GLY A 204 10.61 -5.58 -9.27
N GLN A 205 11.83 -5.59 -8.71
CA GLN A 205 12.04 -5.59 -7.27
C GLN A 205 11.52 -4.30 -6.61
N ALA A 206 11.76 -3.14 -7.21
CA ALA A 206 11.24 -1.87 -6.72
C ALA A 206 9.69 -1.87 -6.71
N GLY A 207 9.05 -2.40 -7.76
CA GLY A 207 7.61 -2.55 -7.81
C GLY A 207 7.06 -3.50 -6.75
N TRP A 208 7.76 -4.60 -6.48
CA TRP A 208 7.40 -5.53 -5.41
C TRP A 208 7.51 -4.86 -4.03
N VAL A 209 8.58 -4.13 -3.76
CA VAL A 209 8.74 -3.36 -2.50
C VAL A 209 7.60 -2.36 -2.33
N VAL A 210 7.22 -1.63 -3.39
CA VAL A 210 6.08 -0.70 -3.35
C VAL A 210 4.78 -1.43 -3.00
N ALA A 211 4.51 -2.58 -3.62
CA ALA A 211 3.29 -3.33 -3.40
C ALA A 211 3.19 -3.88 -1.97
N GLU A 212 4.27 -4.47 -1.45
CA GLU A 212 4.27 -5.09 -0.13
C GLU A 212 4.41 -4.08 1.01
N CYS A 213 5.34 -3.12 0.90
CA CYS A 213 5.52 -2.09 1.93
C CYS A 213 4.40 -1.06 1.92
N GLY A 214 3.83 -0.75 0.75
CA GLY A 214 2.71 0.17 0.63
C GLY A 214 1.40 -0.39 1.22
N ARG A 215 1.28 -1.71 1.34
CA ARG A 215 0.11 -2.37 1.93
C ARG A 215 0.18 -2.45 3.45
N GLN A 216 1.37 -2.32 4.05
CA GLN A 216 1.52 -2.39 5.50
C GLN A 216 0.62 -1.35 6.20
N PRO A 217 0.05 -1.65 7.40
CA PRO A 217 0.26 -2.85 8.22
C PRO A 217 -0.65 -4.05 7.88
N TRP A 218 -1.31 -4.05 6.73
CA TRP A 218 -2.33 -5.01 6.38
C TRP A 218 -1.80 -6.23 5.60
N ALA A 219 -2.15 -7.42 6.05
CA ALA A 219 -2.09 -8.65 5.24
C ALA A 219 -3.33 -8.74 4.35
N ILE A 220 -4.52 -8.46 4.93
CA ILE A 220 -5.78 -8.28 4.22
C ILE A 220 -6.33 -6.93 4.66
N GLN A 221 -6.56 -6.03 3.71
CA GLN A 221 -6.98 -4.66 3.97
C GLN A 221 -8.18 -4.61 4.92
N ASP A 222 -8.10 -3.81 5.98
CA ASP A 222 -9.11 -3.56 7.01
C ASP A 222 -9.54 -4.79 7.86
N MET A 223 -9.20 -6.01 7.45
CA MET A 223 -9.62 -7.25 8.11
C MET A 223 -8.54 -7.92 8.93
N LEU A 224 -7.31 -7.99 8.41
CA LEU A 224 -6.24 -8.75 9.06
C LEU A 224 -4.92 -7.98 8.99
N PRO A 225 -4.45 -7.42 10.10
CA PRO A 225 -3.13 -6.81 10.14
C PRO A 225 -2.03 -7.88 10.19
N VAL A 226 -0.86 -7.54 9.68
CA VAL A 226 0.31 -8.44 9.62
C VAL A 226 0.68 -8.98 10.99
N ASN A 227 0.61 -8.15 12.04
CA ASN A 227 0.90 -8.56 13.42
C ASN A 227 0.03 -9.72 13.92
N ALA A 228 -1.22 -9.81 13.44
CA ALA A 228 -2.13 -10.90 13.77
C ALA A 228 -1.99 -12.10 12.80
N ALA A 229 -1.46 -11.85 11.59
CA ALA A 229 -1.27 -12.86 10.54
C ALA A 229 0.04 -13.65 10.68
N ILE A 230 1.00 -13.16 11.47
CA ILE A 230 2.30 -13.81 11.64
C ILE A 230 2.11 -15.16 12.33
N SER A 231 2.59 -16.23 11.70
CA SER A 231 2.66 -17.53 12.33
C SER A 231 3.73 -17.52 13.43
N LYS A 232 3.47 -18.24 14.51
CA LYS A 232 4.45 -18.41 15.61
C LYS A 232 5.53 -19.46 15.29
N LEU A 233 5.64 -19.88 14.03
CA LEU A 233 6.65 -20.83 13.58
C LEU A 233 8.02 -20.15 13.54
N ASP A 234 9.02 -20.85 14.02
CA ASP A 234 10.42 -20.43 13.93
C ASP A 234 10.90 -20.43 12.48
N VAL A 235 11.81 -19.51 12.15
CA VAL A 235 12.40 -19.37 10.81
C VAL A 235 13.02 -20.66 10.32
N GLY A 236 13.67 -21.43 11.22
CA GLY A 236 14.24 -22.73 10.91
C GLY A 236 13.20 -23.76 10.45
N SER A 237 12.05 -23.79 11.11
CA SER A 237 10.93 -24.66 10.72
C SER A 237 10.33 -24.26 9.37
N CYS A 238 10.23 -22.96 9.10
CA CYS A 238 9.72 -22.45 7.83
C CYS A 238 10.67 -22.81 6.67
N LEU A 239 11.98 -22.65 6.84
CA LEU A 239 12.98 -23.00 5.83
C LEU A 239 13.03 -24.51 5.55
N LEU A 240 12.80 -25.35 6.57
CA LEU A 240 12.74 -26.81 6.41
C LEU A 240 11.53 -27.23 5.56
N TYR A 241 10.40 -26.51 5.68
CA TYR A 241 9.17 -26.80 4.91
C TYR A 241 9.24 -26.26 3.47
N THR A 242 9.96 -25.17 3.24
CA THR A 242 10.09 -24.54 1.90
C THR A 242 11.31 -25.06 1.13
N SER A 243 12.23 -25.75 1.79
CA SER A 243 13.36 -26.41 1.13
C SER A 243 12.86 -27.63 0.33
N PRO A 244 13.17 -27.74 -0.97
CA PRO A 244 12.80 -28.92 -1.75
C PRO A 244 13.40 -30.16 -1.10
N SER A 245 12.54 -31.12 -0.77
CA SER A 245 12.98 -32.40 -0.23
C SER A 245 13.83 -33.14 -1.28
N PRO A 246 14.93 -33.81 -0.90
CA PRO A 246 15.68 -34.66 -1.82
C PRO A 246 14.83 -35.77 -2.47
N ARG A 247 13.62 -36.01 -1.97
CA ARG A 247 12.67 -36.98 -2.52
C ARG A 247 11.83 -36.42 -3.68
N ASP A 248 11.78 -35.09 -3.86
CA ASP A 248 10.99 -34.47 -4.92
C ASP A 248 11.79 -34.33 -6.22
N SER A 249 13.03 -34.82 -6.26
CA SER A 249 13.96 -34.79 -7.42
C SER A 249 14.10 -36.12 -8.15
N THR A 250 13.17 -37.08 -7.94
CA THR A 250 13.14 -38.36 -8.69
C THR A 250 11.94 -38.45 -9.60
#